data_7e4a7436aa972b0d17423f81cb0b9d93
#
_entry.id   7e4a7436aa972b0d17423f81cb0b9d93
#
_cell.length_a   1.000
_cell.length_b   1.000
_cell.length_c   1.000
_cell.angle_alpha   90.00
_cell.angle_beta   90.00
_cell.angle_gamma   90.00
#
_symmetry.space_group_name_H-M   'P 1'
#
loop_
_entity.id
_entity.type
_entity.pdbx_description
1 polymer ?
#
loop_
_entity_poly.entity_id
_entity_poly.type
_entity_poly.pdbx_seq_one_letter_code
_entity_poly.pdbx_strand_id
1 'polypeptide(L)'
;MNIAEAEIIVAGGRGLKKAENLEQLKRLADLLGGVVGVSRACVDAGWISASHQVGQTGKTVCPKIYLAFGISGAIQHLEGMRGADTIIAINNDPHAAIFNVADLGIVGDLFEILPMLIEAIEAKHNGAK
;
A
#
# COMPACT_ATOMS: atom_id res chain seq x y z
N MET A 1 -5.70 -14.52 5.36
CA MET A 1 -6.36 -14.20 4.08
C MET A 1 -5.33 -14.13 2.96
N ASN A 2 -5.69 -14.63 1.78
CA ASN A 2 -4.80 -14.59 0.63
C ASN A 2 -4.90 -13.22 -0.06
N ILE A 3 -3.78 -12.48 -0.09
CA ILE A 3 -3.78 -11.14 -0.70
C ILE A 3 -4.07 -11.17 -2.21
N ALA A 4 -3.82 -12.30 -2.88
CA ALA A 4 -4.09 -12.42 -4.31
C ALA A 4 -5.59 -12.32 -4.64
N GLU A 5 -6.45 -12.56 -3.66
CA GLU A 5 -7.90 -12.52 -3.83
C GLU A 5 -8.53 -11.23 -3.32
N ALA A 6 -7.75 -10.33 -2.72
CA ALA A 6 -8.27 -9.11 -2.13
C ALA A 6 -8.71 -8.11 -3.19
N GLU A 7 -9.82 -7.42 -2.93
CA GLU A 7 -10.30 -6.35 -3.81
C GLU A 7 -9.63 -5.01 -3.52
N ILE A 8 -9.20 -4.80 -2.27
CA ILE A 8 -8.51 -3.59 -1.84
C ILE A 8 -7.25 -3.99 -1.12
N ILE A 9 -6.11 -3.48 -1.58
CA ILE A 9 -4.83 -3.70 -0.94
C ILE A 9 -4.25 -2.36 -0.51
N VAL A 10 -3.90 -2.26 0.76
CA VAL A 10 -3.18 -1.11 1.32
C VAL A 10 -1.74 -1.57 1.51
N ALA A 11 -0.84 -1.05 0.70
CA ALA A 11 0.52 -1.57 0.63
C ALA A 11 1.56 -0.57 1.13
N GLY A 12 2.59 -1.08 1.76
CA GLY A 12 3.71 -0.30 2.26
C GLY A 12 5.06 -0.81 1.80
N GLY A 13 6.00 0.11 1.71
CA GLY A 13 7.39 -0.19 1.36
C GLY A 13 8.36 0.37 2.39
N ARG A 14 9.63 0.44 2.02
CA ARG A 14 10.70 0.93 2.90
C ARG A 14 10.46 2.37 3.38
N GLY A 15 9.66 3.15 2.66
CA GLY A 15 9.31 4.49 3.07
C GLY A 15 8.56 4.56 4.39
N LEU A 16 8.02 3.43 4.88
CA LEU A 16 7.42 3.35 6.22
C LEU A 16 8.47 3.48 7.33
N LYS A 17 9.73 3.26 7.04
CA LYS A 17 10.91 3.41 7.89
C LYS A 17 11.05 2.34 8.97
N LYS A 18 9.97 1.88 9.60
CA LYS A 18 10.04 0.85 10.64
C LYS A 18 8.75 0.04 10.76
N ALA A 19 8.86 -1.14 11.35
CA ALA A 19 7.77 -2.11 11.44
C ALA A 19 6.53 -1.57 12.16
N GLU A 20 6.71 -0.75 13.19
CA GLU A 20 5.59 -0.21 13.96
C GLU A 20 4.64 0.60 13.08
N ASN A 21 5.14 1.20 12.03
CA ASN A 21 4.32 2.04 11.15
C ASN A 21 3.36 1.22 10.29
N LEU A 22 3.53 -0.11 10.23
CA LEU A 22 2.56 -0.99 9.59
C LEU A 22 1.20 -0.97 10.29
N GLU A 23 1.15 -0.62 11.57
CA GLU A 23 -0.11 -0.56 12.30
C GLU A 23 -1.09 0.43 11.67
N GLN A 24 -0.59 1.54 11.14
CA GLN A 24 -1.45 2.51 10.47
C GLN A 24 -2.00 1.95 9.14
N LEU A 25 -1.20 1.17 8.43
CA LEU A 25 -1.67 0.52 7.21
C LEU A 25 -2.76 -0.49 7.53
N LYS A 26 -2.60 -1.25 8.61
CA LYS A 26 -3.61 -2.21 9.05
C LYS A 26 -4.92 -1.51 9.38
N ARG A 27 -4.83 -0.38 10.08
CA ARG A 27 -6.02 0.40 10.42
C ARG A 27 -6.72 0.88 9.17
N LEU A 28 -5.98 1.43 8.21
CA LEU A 28 -6.58 1.88 6.96
C LEU A 28 -7.21 0.72 6.19
N ALA A 29 -6.51 -0.41 6.12
CA ALA A 29 -7.04 -1.59 5.45
C ALA A 29 -8.34 -2.07 6.09
N ASP A 30 -8.40 -2.10 7.43
CA ASP A 30 -9.61 -2.49 8.15
C ASP A 30 -10.78 -1.55 7.85
N LEU A 31 -10.51 -0.25 7.81
CA LEU A 31 -11.55 0.75 7.52
C LEU A 31 -12.09 0.61 6.09
N LEU A 32 -11.25 0.17 5.16
CA LEU A 32 -11.64 0.02 3.75
C LEU A 32 -12.14 -1.39 3.41
N GLY A 33 -12.06 -2.31 4.35
CA GLY A 33 -12.41 -3.71 4.08
C GLY A 33 -11.37 -4.42 3.22
N GLY A 34 -10.12 -3.99 3.30
CA GLY A 34 -9.02 -4.53 2.51
C GLY A 34 -7.99 -5.28 3.34
N VAL A 35 -6.86 -5.56 2.74
CA VAL A 35 -5.76 -6.25 3.39
C VAL A 35 -4.44 -5.48 3.19
N VAL A 36 -3.47 -5.76 4.04
CA VAL A 36 -2.13 -5.15 3.95
C VAL A 36 -1.24 -5.97 3.03
N GLY A 37 -0.60 -5.29 2.08
CA GLY A 37 0.47 -5.85 1.27
C GLY A 37 1.76 -5.09 1.53
N VAL A 38 2.90 -5.68 1.22
CA VAL A 38 4.19 -5.03 1.41
C VAL A 38 5.14 -5.35 0.26
N SER A 39 6.16 -4.51 0.12
CA SER A 39 7.26 -4.79 -0.79
C SER A 39 8.19 -5.85 -0.18
N ARG A 40 8.99 -6.49 -1.02
CA ARG A 40 9.97 -7.48 -0.57
C ARG A 40 10.90 -6.93 0.51
N ALA A 41 11.28 -5.65 0.40
CA ALA A 41 12.19 -5.03 1.35
C ALA A 41 11.66 -5.08 2.78
N CYS A 42 10.35 -4.97 2.98
CA CYS A 42 9.75 -5.05 4.31
C CYS A 42 9.82 -6.46 4.88
N VAL A 43 9.67 -7.47 4.03
CA VAL A 43 9.80 -8.87 4.44
C VAL A 43 11.25 -9.18 4.78
N ASP A 44 12.18 -8.75 3.92
CA ASP A 44 13.62 -8.96 4.15
C ASP A 44 14.10 -8.29 5.45
N ALA A 45 13.49 -7.17 5.81
CA ALA A 45 13.78 -6.46 7.06
C ALA A 45 13.14 -7.14 8.29
N GLY A 46 12.36 -8.17 8.09
CA GLY A 46 11.71 -8.89 9.19
C GLY A 46 10.48 -8.18 9.77
N TRP A 47 9.90 -7.23 9.04
CA TRP A 47 8.77 -6.45 9.54
C TRP A 47 7.46 -7.21 9.54
N ILE A 48 7.29 -8.13 8.59
CA ILE A 48 6.03 -8.84 8.40
C ILE A 48 6.28 -10.14 7.63
N SER A 49 5.34 -11.06 7.71
CA SER A 49 5.42 -12.36 7.02
C SER A 49 5.44 -12.23 5.51
N ALA A 50 6.17 -13.13 4.84
CA ALA A 50 6.24 -13.20 3.38
C ALA A 50 4.88 -13.43 2.72
N SER A 51 3.86 -13.87 3.45
CA SER A 51 2.51 -14.05 2.90
C SER A 51 1.89 -12.74 2.47
N HIS A 52 2.40 -11.59 2.94
CA HIS A 52 1.95 -10.25 2.56
C HIS A 52 2.76 -9.65 1.41
N GLN A 53 3.79 -10.35 0.94
CA GLN A 53 4.67 -9.79 -0.09
C GLN A 53 4.01 -9.76 -1.46
N VAL A 54 4.02 -8.58 -2.08
CA VAL A 54 3.57 -8.37 -3.44
C VAL A 54 4.81 -8.23 -4.34
N GLY A 55 4.78 -8.88 -5.50
CA GLY A 55 5.87 -8.77 -6.47
C GLY A 55 6.17 -10.09 -7.13
N GLN A 56 7.19 -10.09 -7.97
CA GLN A 56 7.57 -11.26 -8.76
C GLN A 56 7.92 -12.48 -7.90
N THR A 57 8.61 -12.26 -6.76
CA THR A 57 8.99 -13.35 -5.85
C THR A 57 7.98 -13.54 -4.71
N GLY A 58 6.91 -12.76 -4.70
CA GLY A 58 5.81 -12.88 -3.76
C GLY A 58 4.53 -13.26 -4.47
N LYS A 59 3.45 -12.57 -4.14
CA LYS A 59 2.16 -12.78 -4.78
C LYS A 59 1.93 -11.77 -5.89
N THR A 60 1.32 -12.22 -6.99
CA THR A 60 0.77 -11.33 -8.02
C THR A 60 -0.68 -11.05 -7.65
N VAL A 61 -1.05 -9.76 -7.66
CA VAL A 61 -2.37 -9.32 -7.22
C VAL A 61 -3.05 -8.48 -8.29
N CYS A 62 -4.37 -8.55 -8.33
CA CYS A 62 -5.19 -7.77 -9.27
C CYS A 62 -6.39 -7.17 -8.53
N PRO A 63 -6.15 -6.35 -7.50
CA PRO A 63 -7.24 -5.73 -6.76
C PRO A 63 -7.92 -4.65 -7.59
N LYS A 64 -9.08 -4.23 -7.15
CA LYS A 64 -9.75 -3.06 -7.73
C LYS A 64 -8.99 -1.79 -7.37
N ILE A 65 -8.46 -1.72 -6.14
CA ILE A 65 -7.70 -0.56 -5.67
C ILE A 65 -6.42 -1.03 -4.99
N TYR A 66 -5.32 -0.45 -5.40
CA TYR A 66 -4.00 -0.67 -4.78
C TYR A 66 -3.47 0.67 -4.28
N LEU A 67 -3.40 0.84 -2.96
CA LEU A 67 -2.84 2.04 -2.34
C LEU A 67 -1.39 1.76 -1.96
N ALA A 68 -0.44 2.50 -2.53
CA ALA A 68 0.98 2.28 -2.31
C ALA A 68 1.58 3.43 -1.50
N PHE A 69 1.99 3.13 -0.26
CA PHE A 69 2.60 4.10 0.65
C PHE A 69 4.10 3.82 0.80
N GLY A 70 4.93 4.74 0.34
CA GLY A 70 6.37 4.63 0.51
C GLY A 70 7.01 3.48 -0.27
N ILE A 71 6.41 3.11 -1.40
CA ILE A 71 6.92 2.08 -2.30
C ILE A 71 7.67 2.77 -3.44
N SER A 72 8.92 2.36 -3.67
CA SER A 72 9.73 2.97 -4.73
C SER A 72 9.28 2.56 -6.13
N GLY A 73 8.78 1.34 -6.28
CA GLY A 73 8.35 0.84 -7.58
C GLY A 73 9.43 0.07 -8.33
N ALA A 74 10.21 -0.74 -7.61
CA ALA A 74 11.15 -1.66 -8.26
C ALA A 74 10.40 -2.54 -9.26
N ILE A 75 11.07 -2.91 -10.35
CA ILE A 75 10.46 -3.70 -11.42
C ILE A 75 9.77 -4.95 -10.88
N GLN A 76 10.41 -5.65 -9.96
CA GLN A 76 9.86 -6.87 -9.38
C GLN A 76 8.55 -6.61 -8.62
N HIS A 77 8.45 -5.47 -7.95
CA HIS A 77 7.21 -5.10 -7.26
C HIS A 77 6.10 -4.78 -8.26
N LEU A 78 6.43 -4.00 -9.29
CA LEU A 78 5.48 -3.60 -10.32
C LEU A 78 4.90 -4.81 -11.05
N GLU A 79 5.70 -5.83 -11.30
CA GLU A 79 5.24 -7.07 -11.93
C GLU A 79 4.13 -7.74 -11.12
N GLY A 80 4.13 -7.54 -9.80
CA GLY A 80 3.14 -8.16 -8.93
C GLY A 80 1.86 -7.37 -8.77
N MET A 81 1.80 -6.10 -9.17
CA MET A 81 0.61 -5.28 -8.88
C MET A 81 0.13 -4.39 -10.03
N ARG A 82 0.83 -4.35 -11.15
CA ARG A 82 0.43 -3.47 -12.26
C ARG A 82 -0.91 -3.84 -12.89
N GLY A 83 -1.42 -5.04 -12.60
CA GLY A 83 -2.75 -5.46 -13.04
C GLY A 83 -3.90 -4.92 -12.21
N ALA A 84 -3.64 -4.13 -11.16
CA ALA A 84 -4.70 -3.50 -10.39
C ALA A 84 -5.52 -2.54 -11.25
N ASP A 85 -6.82 -2.44 -10.97
CA ASP A 85 -7.69 -1.54 -11.75
C ASP A 85 -7.35 -0.07 -11.50
N THR A 86 -7.12 0.30 -10.25
CA THR A 86 -6.75 1.67 -9.88
C THR A 86 -5.56 1.61 -8.92
N ILE A 87 -4.51 2.35 -9.26
CA ILE A 87 -3.30 2.45 -8.45
C ILE A 87 -3.14 3.87 -7.96
N ILE A 88 -3.09 4.03 -6.64
CA ILE A 88 -2.87 5.34 -6.00
C ILE A 88 -1.56 5.24 -5.23
N ALA A 89 -0.61 6.11 -5.54
CA ALA A 89 0.72 6.08 -4.93
C ALA A 89 1.01 7.35 -4.15
N ILE A 90 1.53 7.19 -2.95
CA ILE A 90 2.01 8.28 -2.11
C ILE A 90 3.49 8.05 -1.84
N ASN A 91 4.32 9.02 -2.22
CA ASN A 91 5.75 8.94 -2.04
C ASN A 91 6.31 10.36 -1.94
N ASN A 92 7.33 10.55 -1.12
CA ASN A 92 7.95 11.88 -0.97
C ASN A 92 8.94 12.19 -2.10
N ASP A 93 9.33 11.18 -2.89
CA ASP A 93 10.23 11.35 -4.03
C ASP A 93 9.41 11.48 -5.31
N PRO A 94 9.38 12.68 -5.94
CA PRO A 94 8.60 12.87 -7.16
C PRO A 94 9.10 12.03 -8.34
N HIS A 95 10.31 11.49 -8.25
CA HIS A 95 10.89 10.66 -9.31
C HIS A 95 10.78 9.16 -9.03
N ALA A 96 10.07 8.76 -7.98
CA ALA A 96 9.87 7.34 -7.67
C ALA A 96 9.19 6.62 -8.83
N ALA A 97 9.70 5.45 -9.20
CA ALA A 97 9.20 4.70 -10.34
C ALA A 97 7.73 4.27 -10.18
N ILE A 98 7.24 4.18 -8.95
CA ILE A 98 5.83 3.83 -8.69
C ILE A 98 4.87 4.81 -9.38
N PHE A 99 5.27 6.07 -9.53
CA PHE A 99 4.42 7.06 -10.19
C PHE A 99 4.21 6.78 -11.67
N ASN A 100 5.10 5.99 -12.30
CA ASN A 100 4.95 5.65 -13.72
C ASN A 100 3.75 4.74 -13.98
N VAL A 101 3.28 4.01 -12.97
CA VAL A 101 2.14 3.10 -13.10
C VAL A 101 0.92 3.58 -12.32
N ALA A 102 1.05 4.65 -11.54
CA ALA A 102 -0.05 5.16 -10.73
C ALA A 102 -1.07 5.92 -11.58
N ASP A 103 -2.35 5.67 -11.30
CA ASP A 103 -3.45 6.45 -11.88
C ASP A 103 -3.56 7.80 -11.19
N LEU A 104 -3.26 7.83 -9.88
CA LEU A 104 -3.19 9.05 -9.09
C LEU A 104 -1.92 8.99 -8.24
N GLY A 105 -1.06 10.00 -8.41
CA GLY A 105 0.16 10.11 -7.62
C GLY A 105 0.10 11.33 -6.70
N ILE A 106 0.49 11.14 -5.46
CA ILE A 106 0.58 12.22 -4.48
C ILE A 106 2.02 12.29 -3.99
N VAL A 107 2.70 13.39 -4.29
CA VAL A 107 4.05 13.64 -3.78
C VAL A 107 3.91 14.31 -2.43
N GLY A 108 4.33 13.64 -1.37
CA GLY A 108 4.22 14.17 -0.02
C GLY A 108 4.69 13.19 1.04
N ASP A 109 4.59 13.62 2.27
CA ASP A 109 5.01 12.83 3.44
C ASP A 109 3.88 11.88 3.84
N LEU A 110 4.12 10.58 3.68
CA LEU A 110 3.11 9.58 4.05
C LEU A 110 2.73 9.65 5.53
N PHE A 111 3.65 10.10 6.39
CA PHE A 111 3.37 10.22 7.83
C PHE A 111 2.42 11.37 8.17
N GLU A 112 2.17 12.26 7.23
CA GLU A 112 1.14 13.28 7.32
C GLU A 112 -0.14 12.84 6.62
N ILE A 113 0.03 12.27 5.42
CA ILE A 113 -1.10 11.91 4.55
C ILE A 113 -1.88 10.72 5.09
N LEU A 114 -1.18 9.69 5.58
CA LEU A 114 -1.82 8.47 6.05
C LEU A 114 -2.74 8.72 7.27
N PRO A 115 -2.29 9.43 8.31
CA PRO A 115 -3.20 9.77 9.42
C PRO A 115 -4.39 10.62 8.99
N MET A 116 -4.18 11.58 8.09
CA MET A 116 -5.26 12.43 7.56
C MET A 116 -6.30 11.60 6.82
N LEU A 117 -5.83 10.65 6.02
CA LEU A 117 -6.72 9.78 5.25
C LEU A 117 -7.52 8.87 6.18
N ILE A 118 -6.87 8.29 7.19
CA ILE A 118 -7.54 7.46 8.20
C ILE A 118 -8.64 8.28 8.89
N GLU A 119 -8.31 9.47 9.33
CA GLU A 119 -9.25 10.35 10.02
C GLU A 119 -10.45 10.70 9.13
N ALA A 120 -10.20 11.03 7.87
CA ALA A 120 -11.25 11.39 6.93
C ALA A 120 -12.19 10.21 6.67
N ILE A 121 -11.67 9.00 6.57
CA ILE A 121 -12.49 7.81 6.34
C ILE A 121 -13.28 7.45 7.59
N GLU A 122 -12.68 7.57 8.77
CA GLU A 122 -13.39 7.34 10.02
C GLU A 122 -14.56 8.32 10.19
N ALA A 123 -14.34 9.60 9.89
CA ALA A 123 -15.38 10.62 9.94
C ALA A 123 -16.53 10.30 8.97
N LYS A 124 -16.19 9.81 7.77
CA LYS A 124 -17.19 9.43 6.78
C LYS A 124 -17.99 8.22 7.24
N HIS A 125 -17.36 7.22 7.84
CA HIS A 125 -18.05 6.05 8.38
C HIS A 125 -19.01 6.47 9.49
N ASN A 126 -18.58 7.36 10.38
CA ASN A 126 -19.42 7.85 11.47
C ASN A 126 -20.57 8.71 10.95
N GLY A 127 -20.33 9.49 9.92
CA GLY A 127 -21.34 10.35 9.29
C GLY A 127 -22.36 9.59 8.44
N ALA A 128 -22.06 8.35 8.07
CA ALA A 128 -22.94 7.53 7.25
C ALA A 128 -24.11 6.93 8.03
N LYS A 129 -24.17 7.19 9.32
CA LYS A 129 -25.24 6.66 10.18
C LYS A 129 -26.51 7.52 10.16
#